data_24a9bf417b10c64ba867460589aee779
#
_entry.id   24a9bf417b10c64ba867460589aee779
#
_cell.length_a   1.000
_cell.length_b   1.000
_cell.length_c   1.000
_cell.angle_alpha   90.00
_cell.angle_beta   90.00
_cell.angle_gamma   90.00
#
_symmetry.space_group_name_H-M   'P 1'
#
loop_
_entity.id
_entity.type
_entity.pdbx_description
1 polymer ?
#
loop_
_entity_poly.entity_id
_entity_poly.type
_entity_poly.pdbx_seq_one_letter_code
_entity_poly.pdbx_strand_id
1 'polypeptide(L)'
;MRAKNSLYLLLFLLLGSFAHSQVQFEAKLSKKKLGINERLRVDFEMNQDGDNFTAPSFEGFRVVGGPNQAISNSWINGKRSYSKTYSFFLAPQRQGNFTIGQASIEIDGEIYKSPPVSVQVTAAVDIPKDGNNADYLASENVHLVAEVSNANPYLNEAITVVYKLYVSNEVSITSNWREIDTPKYADFWSQNIDNQGNFKIYEGKYNGEDYRYVILRTT
;
A
#
# COMPACT_ATOMS: atom_id res chain seq x y z
N MET A 1 3.21 42.67 43.36
CA MET A 1 2.51 42.39 42.07
C MET A 1 3.40 41.75 40.98
N ARG A 2 4.66 42.13 40.86
CA ARG A 2 5.57 41.61 39.80
C ARG A 2 5.86 40.08 39.87
N ALA A 3 6.00 39.53 41.08
CA ALA A 3 6.34 38.09 41.27
C ALA A 3 5.20 37.15 40.91
N LYS A 4 3.93 37.51 41.08
CA LYS A 4 2.76 36.70 40.68
C LYS A 4 2.62 36.60 39.17
N ASN A 5 2.88 37.68 38.46
CA ASN A 5 2.79 37.68 37.00
C ASN A 5 3.92 36.85 36.37
N SER A 6 5.11 36.83 36.99
CA SER A 6 6.21 35.99 36.51
C SER A 6 5.93 34.50 36.72
N LEU A 7 5.21 34.12 37.77
CA LEU A 7 4.81 32.73 38.04
C LEU A 7 3.77 32.23 37.01
N TYR A 8 2.82 33.07 36.63
CA TYR A 8 1.82 32.73 35.59
C TYR A 8 2.45 32.61 34.19
N LEU A 9 3.43 33.46 33.89
CA LEU A 9 4.19 33.39 32.64
C LEU A 9 5.01 32.10 32.55
N LEU A 10 5.63 31.69 33.67
CA LEU A 10 6.39 30.42 33.74
C LEU A 10 5.45 29.18 33.62
N LEU A 11 4.28 29.22 34.25
CA LEU A 11 3.28 28.18 34.16
C LEU A 11 2.70 28.04 32.74
N PHE A 12 2.49 29.16 32.03
CA PHE A 12 2.04 29.19 30.64
C PHE A 12 3.09 28.66 29.67
N LEU A 13 4.37 28.91 29.94
CA LEU A 13 5.49 28.35 29.16
C LEU A 13 5.65 26.84 29.35
N LEU A 14 5.35 26.31 30.54
CA LEU A 14 5.39 24.87 30.82
C LEU A 14 4.24 24.09 30.17
N LEU A 15 3.08 24.71 29.92
CA LEU A 15 1.93 24.10 29.26
C LEU A 15 2.09 24.00 27.75
N GLY A 16 3.00 24.74 27.14
CA GLY A 16 3.23 24.76 25.68
C GLY A 16 4.10 23.62 25.14
N SER A 17 4.66 22.75 25.99
CA SER A 17 5.75 21.84 25.60
C SER A 17 5.30 20.43 25.17
N PHE A 18 4.01 20.11 25.16
CA PHE A 18 3.52 18.77 24.81
C PHE A 18 2.77 18.70 23.49
N ALA A 19 3.27 19.36 22.45
CA ALA A 19 2.78 19.11 21.11
C ALA A 19 3.41 17.83 20.55
N HIS A 20 3.02 16.67 21.09
CA HIS A 20 3.32 15.40 20.43
C HIS A 20 2.51 15.35 19.11
N SER A 21 3.17 15.02 18.02
CA SER A 21 2.48 14.70 16.78
C SER A 21 1.52 13.55 17.08
N GLN A 22 0.22 13.81 16.97
CA GLN A 22 -0.80 12.78 17.21
C GLN A 22 -0.62 11.66 16.18
N VAL A 23 -0.59 10.42 16.66
CA VAL A 23 -0.61 9.25 15.80
C VAL A 23 -1.92 9.23 15.02
N GLN A 24 -1.81 9.17 13.71
CA GLN A 24 -2.95 9.00 12.80
C GLN A 24 -2.83 7.62 12.18
N PHE A 25 -3.86 6.80 12.33
CA PHE A 25 -3.97 5.51 11.68
C PHE A 25 -5.38 5.39 11.10
N GLU A 26 -5.48 5.36 9.77
CA GLU A 26 -6.75 5.48 9.05
C GLU A 26 -6.90 4.38 8.01
N ALA A 27 -8.14 3.96 7.76
CA ALA A 27 -8.51 3.12 6.64
C ALA A 27 -9.13 3.99 5.53
N LYS A 28 -8.62 3.88 4.31
CA LYS A 28 -9.08 4.63 3.13
C LYS A 28 -9.57 3.65 2.06
N LEU A 29 -10.71 3.94 1.47
CA LEU A 29 -11.28 3.16 0.37
C LEU A 29 -11.08 3.90 -0.95
N SER A 30 -10.69 3.18 -2.01
CA SER A 30 -10.65 3.75 -3.36
C SER A 30 -12.05 4.16 -3.85
N LYS A 31 -13.11 3.45 -3.40
CA LYS A 31 -14.52 3.71 -3.73
C LYS A 31 -15.38 3.42 -2.50
N LYS A 32 -16.42 4.23 -2.25
CA LYS A 32 -17.45 3.95 -1.23
C LYS A 32 -18.61 3.10 -1.77
N LYS A 33 -18.72 3.01 -3.09
CA LYS A 33 -19.74 2.22 -3.81
C LYS A 33 -19.07 1.62 -5.05
N LEU A 34 -19.30 0.32 -5.28
CA LEU A 34 -18.77 -0.40 -6.43
C LEU A 34 -19.72 -1.49 -6.91
N GLY A 35 -19.60 -1.91 -8.16
CA GLY A 35 -20.28 -3.08 -8.69
C GLY A 35 -19.64 -4.38 -8.20
N ILE A 36 -20.40 -5.46 -8.17
CA ILE A 36 -19.90 -6.78 -7.78
C ILE A 36 -18.77 -7.30 -8.69
N ASN A 37 -18.68 -6.78 -9.90
CA ASN A 37 -17.65 -7.08 -10.89
C ASN A 37 -16.46 -6.12 -10.86
N GLU A 38 -16.41 -5.19 -9.92
CA GLU A 38 -15.28 -4.27 -9.73
C GLU A 38 -14.37 -4.70 -8.58
N ARG A 39 -13.20 -4.08 -8.49
CA ARG A 39 -12.24 -4.26 -7.39
C ARG A 39 -12.27 -3.05 -6.45
N LEU A 40 -12.01 -3.32 -5.18
CA LEU A 40 -11.86 -2.31 -4.14
C LEU A 40 -10.44 -2.32 -3.61
N ARG A 41 -9.75 -1.18 -3.64
CA ARG A 41 -8.50 -1.02 -2.90
C ARG A 41 -8.82 -0.43 -1.52
N VAL A 42 -8.23 -1.03 -0.50
CA VAL A 42 -8.26 -0.57 0.89
C VAL A 42 -6.85 -0.28 1.33
N ASP A 43 -6.61 0.94 1.74
CA ASP A 43 -5.32 1.42 2.23
C ASP A 43 -5.42 1.68 3.73
N PHE A 44 -4.53 1.07 4.52
CA PHE A 44 -4.34 1.39 5.93
C PHE A 44 -3.10 2.24 6.06
N GLU A 45 -3.30 3.53 6.28
CA GLU A 45 -2.24 4.55 6.28
C GLU A 45 -1.98 5.08 7.68
N MET A 46 -0.71 5.21 8.04
CA MET A 46 -0.26 5.79 9.30
C MET A 46 0.83 6.84 9.08
N ASN A 47 0.89 7.84 9.97
CA ASN A 47 1.85 8.94 9.89
C ASN A 47 3.13 8.71 10.71
N GLN A 48 3.27 7.54 11.31
CA GLN A 48 4.46 7.10 12.05
C GLN A 48 4.82 5.67 11.68
N ASP A 49 6.06 5.26 11.94
CA ASP A 49 6.47 3.88 11.74
C ASP A 49 5.86 2.98 12.83
N GLY A 50 5.49 1.77 12.46
CA GLY A 50 4.88 0.82 13.36
C GLY A 50 5.10 -0.61 12.89
N ASP A 51 4.98 -1.53 13.83
CA ASP A 51 5.21 -2.96 13.65
C ASP A 51 3.92 -3.76 13.93
N ASN A 52 3.97 -5.06 13.75
CA ASN A 52 2.89 -6.00 14.10
C ASN A 52 1.51 -5.61 13.50
N PHE A 53 1.53 -5.14 12.23
CA PHE A 53 0.30 -4.83 11.52
C PHE A 53 -0.60 -6.07 11.43
N THR A 54 -1.86 -5.90 11.83
CA THR A 54 -2.89 -6.94 11.72
C THR A 54 -4.08 -6.39 10.92
N ALA A 55 -4.34 -7.01 9.78
CA ALA A 55 -5.47 -6.65 8.94
C ALA A 55 -6.79 -7.10 9.58
N PRO A 56 -7.91 -6.41 9.32
CA PRO A 56 -9.24 -6.87 9.73
C PRO A 56 -9.69 -8.06 8.89
N SER A 57 -10.76 -8.72 9.31
CA SER A 57 -11.51 -9.60 8.43
C SER A 57 -12.20 -8.77 7.33
N PHE A 58 -12.11 -9.24 6.08
CA PHE A 58 -12.76 -8.59 4.94
C PHE A 58 -14.08 -9.31 4.61
N GLU A 59 -15.05 -9.27 5.55
CA GLU A 59 -16.32 -9.96 5.38
C GLU A 59 -17.05 -9.49 4.11
N GLY A 60 -17.52 -10.45 3.30
CA GLY A 60 -18.18 -10.18 2.02
C GLY A 60 -17.23 -9.94 0.85
N PHE A 61 -15.92 -10.02 1.09
CA PHE A 61 -14.88 -9.86 0.08
C PHE A 61 -13.89 -11.02 0.09
N ARG A 62 -13.32 -11.30 -1.06
CA ARG A 62 -12.14 -12.14 -1.23
C ARG A 62 -10.93 -11.24 -1.43
N VAL A 63 -9.86 -11.45 -0.69
CA VAL A 63 -8.58 -10.78 -0.92
C VAL A 63 -7.99 -11.32 -2.22
N VAL A 64 -7.72 -10.44 -3.17
CA VAL A 64 -7.13 -10.76 -4.48
C VAL A 64 -5.74 -10.19 -4.66
N GLY A 65 -5.26 -9.39 -3.70
CA GLY A 65 -3.88 -8.90 -3.65
C GLY A 65 -3.57 -8.21 -2.33
N GLY A 66 -2.29 -8.16 -1.97
CA GLY A 66 -1.81 -7.53 -0.74
C GLY A 66 -1.54 -8.52 0.41
N PRO A 67 -1.03 -7.99 1.56
CA PRO A 67 -0.72 -6.58 1.77
C PRO A 67 0.48 -6.10 0.96
N ASN A 68 0.31 -5.00 0.23
CA ASN A 68 1.43 -4.26 -0.35
C ASN A 68 1.82 -3.14 0.61
N GLN A 69 3.08 -3.05 0.97
CA GLN A 69 3.59 -2.01 1.86
C GLN A 69 4.26 -0.90 1.04
N ALA A 70 3.89 0.34 1.34
CA ALA A 70 4.56 1.53 0.80
C ALA A 70 4.98 2.44 1.94
N ILE A 71 6.21 2.98 1.88
CA ILE A 71 6.73 3.96 2.83
C ILE A 71 7.10 5.21 2.04
N SER A 72 6.58 6.35 2.47
CA SER A 72 6.91 7.65 1.93
C SER A 72 7.51 8.53 3.02
N ASN A 73 8.68 9.10 2.72
CA ASN A 73 9.36 10.07 3.56
C ASN A 73 9.59 11.31 2.71
N SER A 74 8.97 12.41 3.05
CA SER A 74 9.17 13.67 2.31
C SER A 74 9.59 14.80 3.23
N TRP A 75 10.44 15.69 2.70
CA TRP A 75 10.92 16.88 3.38
C TRP A 75 10.65 18.08 2.49
N ILE A 76 9.62 18.86 2.82
CA ILE A 76 9.21 20.00 2.04
C ILE A 76 9.19 21.23 2.95
N ASN A 77 9.93 22.27 2.58
CA ASN A 77 9.99 23.54 3.33
C ASN A 77 10.30 23.38 4.83
N GLY A 78 11.24 22.49 5.17
CA GLY A 78 11.63 22.22 6.55
C GLY A 78 10.65 21.35 7.35
N LYS A 79 9.53 20.94 6.76
CA LYS A 79 8.58 20.01 7.38
C LYS A 79 8.81 18.60 6.86
N ARG A 80 9.01 17.68 7.78
CA ARG A 80 9.07 16.24 7.49
C ARG A 80 7.67 15.67 7.55
N SER A 81 7.26 14.90 6.53
CA SER A 81 6.10 14.05 6.58
C SER A 81 6.51 12.59 6.35
N TYR A 82 5.91 11.71 7.11
CA TYR A 82 6.08 10.26 7.03
C TYR A 82 4.72 9.63 6.79
N SER A 83 4.67 8.64 5.92
CA SER A 83 3.48 7.81 5.71
C SER A 83 3.92 6.38 5.43
N LYS A 84 3.31 5.42 6.14
CA LYS A 84 3.43 3.98 5.90
C LYS A 84 2.03 3.46 5.59
N THR A 85 1.90 2.73 4.49
CA THR A 85 0.59 2.28 3.99
C THR A 85 0.63 0.79 3.71
N TYR A 86 -0.40 0.06 4.17
CA TYR A 86 -0.66 -1.32 3.79
C TYR A 86 -1.89 -1.36 2.89
N SER A 87 -1.73 -1.78 1.63
CA SER A 87 -2.79 -1.82 0.62
C SER A 87 -3.26 -3.23 0.36
N PHE A 88 -4.59 -3.42 0.34
CA PHE A 88 -5.24 -4.66 -0.04
C PHE A 88 -6.14 -4.43 -1.24
N PHE A 89 -6.20 -5.42 -2.11
CA PHE A 89 -7.16 -5.46 -3.22
C PHE A 89 -8.21 -6.53 -2.94
N LEU A 90 -9.47 -6.15 -3.01
CA LEU A 90 -10.60 -6.95 -2.61
C LEU A 90 -11.56 -7.14 -3.77
N ALA A 91 -12.04 -8.38 -3.97
CA ALA A 91 -13.13 -8.70 -4.89
C ALA A 91 -14.41 -8.94 -4.10
N PRO A 92 -15.51 -8.24 -4.37
CA PRO A 92 -16.80 -8.53 -3.74
C PRO A 92 -17.26 -9.96 -4.05
N GLN A 93 -17.84 -10.64 -3.06
CA GLN A 93 -18.44 -11.97 -3.23
C GLN A 93 -19.97 -11.93 -3.35
N ARG A 94 -20.60 -10.88 -2.85
CA ARG A 94 -22.05 -10.66 -2.88
C ARG A 94 -22.40 -9.18 -2.81
N GLN A 95 -23.58 -8.82 -3.26
CA GLN A 95 -24.11 -7.47 -3.13
C GLN A 95 -24.52 -7.19 -1.68
N GLY A 96 -24.50 -5.92 -1.27
CA GLY A 96 -24.91 -5.49 0.06
C GLY A 96 -24.09 -4.32 0.59
N ASN A 97 -24.37 -3.94 1.83
CA ASN A 97 -23.58 -2.99 2.57
C ASN A 97 -22.63 -3.76 3.50
N PHE A 98 -21.35 -3.45 3.44
CA PHE A 98 -20.33 -4.09 4.23
C PHE A 98 -19.56 -3.06 5.04
N THR A 99 -19.05 -3.49 6.17
CA THR A 99 -18.11 -2.69 6.98
C THR A 99 -16.80 -3.43 7.07
N ILE A 100 -15.74 -2.81 6.56
CA ILE A 100 -14.38 -3.26 6.78
C ILE A 100 -14.02 -2.85 8.20
N GLY A 101 -13.67 -3.84 9.02
CA GLY A 101 -13.37 -3.67 10.43
C GLY A 101 -12.10 -2.88 10.69
N GLN A 102 -11.72 -2.83 11.96
CA GLN A 102 -10.52 -2.14 12.41
C GLN A 102 -9.27 -2.98 12.11
N ALA A 103 -8.28 -2.39 11.44
CA ALA A 103 -6.92 -2.90 11.49
C ALA A 103 -6.23 -2.46 12.78
N SER A 104 -5.18 -3.15 13.19
CA SER A 104 -4.34 -2.74 14.31
C SER A 104 -2.87 -2.68 13.92
N ILE A 105 -2.13 -1.80 14.58
CA ILE A 105 -0.69 -1.58 14.43
C ILE A 105 -0.10 -1.25 15.79
N GLU A 106 1.12 -1.65 16.04
CA GLU A 106 1.87 -1.28 17.24
C GLU A 106 2.84 -0.14 16.88
N ILE A 107 2.76 0.98 17.62
CA ILE A 107 3.64 2.14 17.47
C ILE A 107 4.16 2.49 18.86
N ASP A 108 5.48 2.50 19.03
CA ASP A 108 6.15 2.78 20.31
C ASP A 108 5.64 1.93 21.50
N GLY A 109 5.26 0.65 21.22
CA GLY A 109 4.73 -0.29 22.21
C GLY A 109 3.24 -0.11 22.55
N GLU A 110 2.55 0.80 21.87
CA GLU A 110 1.11 1.01 22.01
C GLU A 110 0.34 0.52 20.78
N ILE A 111 -0.84 -0.07 21.01
CA ILE A 111 -1.69 -0.59 19.91
C ILE A 111 -2.68 0.47 19.48
N TYR A 112 -2.57 0.87 18.21
CA TYR A 112 -3.50 1.76 17.53
C TYR A 112 -4.44 0.98 16.63
N LYS A 113 -5.68 1.44 16.52
CA LYS A 113 -6.70 0.82 15.65
C LYS A 113 -7.26 1.84 14.67
N SER A 114 -7.40 1.43 13.42
CA SER A 114 -8.05 2.27 12.41
C SER A 114 -9.56 2.34 12.66
N PRO A 115 -10.23 3.45 12.32
CA PRO A 115 -11.69 3.48 12.25
C PRO A 115 -12.21 2.45 11.24
N PRO A 116 -13.37 1.84 11.48
CA PRO A 116 -14.03 1.00 10.50
C PRO A 116 -14.54 1.86 9.34
N VAL A 117 -14.61 1.28 8.14
CA VAL A 117 -15.08 1.99 6.93
C VAL A 117 -16.16 1.19 6.22
N SER A 118 -17.21 1.88 5.75
CA SER A 118 -18.35 1.24 5.09
C SER A 118 -18.26 1.36 3.58
N VAL A 119 -18.69 0.30 2.90
CA VAL A 119 -18.72 0.20 1.45
C VAL A 119 -20.00 -0.48 0.98
N GLN A 120 -20.58 0.03 -0.10
CA GLN A 120 -21.77 -0.54 -0.75
C GLN A 120 -21.36 -1.30 -2.01
N VAL A 121 -21.75 -2.58 -2.09
CA VAL A 121 -21.63 -3.39 -3.29
C VAL A 121 -22.99 -3.49 -3.97
N THR A 122 -23.05 -3.05 -5.22
CA THR A 122 -24.27 -3.06 -6.06
C THR A 122 -24.25 -4.21 -7.07
N ALA A 123 -25.27 -4.29 -7.91
CA ALA A 123 -25.25 -5.15 -9.07
C ALA A 123 -24.03 -4.84 -9.97
N ALA A 124 -23.69 -5.79 -10.83
CA ALA A 124 -22.64 -5.57 -11.82
C ALA A 124 -22.91 -4.27 -12.59
N VAL A 125 -21.86 -3.47 -12.76
CA VAL A 125 -21.90 -2.27 -13.60
C VAL A 125 -21.52 -2.66 -15.02
N ASP A 126 -22.14 -2.03 -16.01
CA ASP A 126 -21.69 -2.12 -17.38
C ASP A 126 -20.33 -1.42 -17.47
N ILE A 127 -19.31 -2.23 -17.71
CA ILE A 127 -17.97 -1.71 -17.98
C ILE A 127 -17.93 -1.47 -19.48
N PRO A 128 -17.82 -0.22 -19.93
CA PRO A 128 -17.70 0.06 -21.35
C PRO A 128 -16.52 -0.73 -21.93
N LYS A 129 -16.81 -1.58 -22.91
CA LYS A 129 -15.78 -2.36 -23.63
C LYS A 129 -15.05 -1.52 -24.68
N ASP A 130 -15.36 -0.24 -24.75
CA ASP A 130 -14.74 0.70 -25.67
C ASP A 130 -13.28 0.92 -25.22
N GLY A 131 -12.36 0.85 -26.16
CA GLY A 131 -10.92 0.88 -25.97
C GLY A 131 -10.34 2.13 -25.25
N ASN A 132 -11.20 2.99 -24.69
CA ASN A 132 -10.82 4.14 -23.86
C ASN A 132 -10.69 3.83 -22.37
N ASN A 133 -10.90 2.58 -21.94
CA ASN A 133 -10.77 2.19 -20.54
C ASN A 133 -9.44 1.44 -20.30
N ALA A 134 -8.35 1.92 -20.92
CA ALA A 134 -7.03 1.33 -20.81
C ALA A 134 -6.55 1.22 -19.35
N ASP A 135 -6.87 2.21 -18.54
CA ASP A 135 -6.48 2.21 -17.11
C ASP A 135 -7.22 1.12 -16.31
N TYR A 136 -8.50 0.90 -16.61
CA TYR A 136 -9.27 -0.18 -15.98
C TYR A 136 -8.76 -1.56 -16.41
N LEU A 137 -8.58 -1.76 -17.71
CA LEU A 137 -8.03 -3.00 -18.25
C LEU A 137 -6.62 -3.26 -17.70
N ALA A 138 -5.79 -2.23 -17.60
CA ALA A 138 -4.46 -2.34 -17.01
C ALA A 138 -4.53 -2.73 -15.53
N SER A 139 -5.40 -2.12 -14.74
CA SER A 139 -5.51 -2.40 -13.30
C SER A 139 -5.96 -3.83 -12.98
N GLU A 140 -6.74 -4.44 -13.87
CA GLU A 140 -7.23 -5.82 -13.70
C GLU A 140 -6.27 -6.87 -14.28
N ASN A 141 -5.45 -6.49 -15.26
CA ASN A 141 -4.70 -7.44 -16.07
C ASN A 141 -3.18 -7.29 -15.97
N VAL A 142 -2.70 -6.21 -15.33
CA VAL A 142 -1.27 -5.92 -15.23
C VAL A 142 -0.90 -5.65 -13.77
N HIS A 143 0.03 -6.45 -13.24
CA HIS A 143 0.42 -6.33 -11.83
C HIS A 143 1.94 -6.26 -11.71
N LEU A 144 2.43 -5.20 -11.06
CA LEU A 144 3.83 -5.08 -10.69
C LEU A 144 4.00 -5.61 -9.26
N VAL A 145 4.83 -6.63 -9.12
CA VAL A 145 5.05 -7.35 -7.85
C VAL A 145 6.53 -7.33 -7.51
N ALA A 146 6.85 -7.01 -6.26
CA ALA A 146 8.18 -7.18 -5.70
C ALA A 146 8.18 -8.43 -4.82
N GLU A 147 8.97 -9.42 -5.20
CA GLU A 147 9.17 -10.65 -4.40
C GLU A 147 10.50 -10.56 -3.66
N VAL A 148 10.49 -10.82 -2.37
CA VAL A 148 11.70 -10.84 -1.53
C VAL A 148 12.05 -12.26 -1.16
N SER A 149 13.34 -12.61 -1.16
CA SER A 149 13.83 -13.95 -0.80
C SER A 149 13.59 -14.29 0.67
N ASN A 150 13.61 -13.29 1.54
CA ASN A 150 13.32 -13.42 2.96
C ASN A 150 12.64 -12.12 3.45
N ALA A 151 11.42 -12.24 4.00
CA ALA A 151 10.65 -11.10 4.49
C ALA A 151 11.07 -10.67 5.92
N ASN A 152 11.80 -11.50 6.65
CA ASN A 152 12.27 -11.23 8.00
C ASN A 152 13.78 -11.53 8.11
N PRO A 153 14.64 -10.76 7.42
CA PRO A 153 16.07 -11.01 7.41
C PRO A 153 16.71 -10.64 8.75
N TYR A 154 17.79 -11.33 9.09
CA TYR A 154 18.67 -10.90 10.18
C TYR A 154 19.50 -9.68 9.78
N LEU A 155 20.01 -8.96 10.77
CA LEU A 155 20.94 -7.87 10.55
C LEU A 155 22.16 -8.35 9.75
N ASN A 156 22.50 -7.66 8.67
CA ASN A 156 23.55 -8.02 7.69
C ASN A 156 23.27 -9.28 6.85
N GLU A 157 22.05 -9.79 6.86
CA GLU A 157 21.65 -10.83 5.92
C GLU A 157 21.39 -10.25 4.53
N ALA A 158 21.96 -10.91 3.50
CA ALA A 158 21.68 -10.53 2.12
C ALA A 158 20.30 -11.05 1.70
N ILE A 159 19.48 -10.19 1.14
CA ILE A 159 18.20 -10.55 0.54
C ILE A 159 18.21 -10.18 -0.94
N THR A 160 17.42 -10.90 -1.72
CA THR A 160 17.19 -10.61 -3.12
C THR A 160 15.77 -10.09 -3.30
N VAL A 161 15.61 -8.98 -4.02
CA VAL A 161 14.31 -8.42 -4.41
C VAL A 161 14.17 -8.56 -5.92
N VAL A 162 13.12 -9.25 -6.36
CA VAL A 162 12.81 -9.46 -7.78
C VAL A 162 11.53 -8.72 -8.14
N TYR A 163 11.62 -7.77 -9.06
CA TYR A 163 10.46 -7.05 -9.58
C TYR A 163 9.93 -7.76 -10.82
N LYS A 164 8.71 -8.26 -10.73
CA LYS A 164 8.01 -8.98 -11.80
C LYS A 164 6.80 -8.19 -12.28
N LEU A 165 6.67 -8.06 -13.58
CA LEU A 165 5.46 -7.54 -14.21
C LEU A 165 4.64 -8.71 -14.73
N TYR A 166 3.53 -8.99 -14.07
CA TYR A 166 2.54 -9.98 -14.50
C TYR A 166 1.55 -9.34 -15.46
N VAL A 167 1.26 -10.03 -16.56
CA VAL A 167 0.29 -9.60 -17.58
C VAL A 167 -0.61 -10.78 -17.90
N SER A 168 -1.92 -10.56 -17.80
CA SER A 168 -2.89 -11.60 -18.13
C SER A 168 -2.77 -12.04 -19.58
N ASN A 169 -3.25 -13.24 -19.89
CA ASN A 169 -3.22 -13.76 -21.26
C ASN A 169 -4.19 -13.02 -22.21
N GLU A 170 -5.10 -12.23 -21.66
CA GLU A 170 -6.11 -11.48 -22.40
C GLU A 170 -5.62 -10.10 -22.88
N VAL A 171 -4.49 -9.63 -22.36
CA VAL A 171 -3.93 -8.31 -22.65
C VAL A 171 -2.56 -8.43 -23.27
N SER A 172 -2.27 -7.60 -24.27
CA SER A 172 -0.96 -7.48 -24.87
C SER A 172 -0.35 -6.11 -24.56
N ILE A 173 0.90 -6.10 -24.10
CA ILE A 173 1.69 -4.87 -23.99
C ILE A 173 2.34 -4.63 -25.36
N THR A 174 1.92 -3.57 -26.04
CA THR A 174 2.37 -3.24 -27.39
C THR A 174 3.37 -2.09 -27.46
N SER A 175 3.58 -1.38 -26.34
CA SER A 175 4.49 -0.24 -26.26
C SER A 175 5.73 -0.56 -25.43
N ASN A 176 6.83 0.17 -25.73
CA ASN A 176 8.02 0.13 -24.90
C ASN A 176 7.69 0.71 -23.53
N TRP A 177 7.88 -0.10 -22.48
CA TRP A 177 7.80 0.39 -21.12
C TRP A 177 9.08 1.14 -20.75
N ARG A 178 8.95 2.09 -19.83
CA ARG A 178 10.05 2.88 -19.30
C ARG A 178 9.90 3.01 -17.79
N GLU A 179 10.97 2.77 -17.07
CA GLU A 179 11.03 3.06 -15.65
C GLU A 179 11.00 4.60 -15.48
N ILE A 180 10.02 5.10 -14.72
CA ILE A 180 9.85 6.53 -14.46
C ILE A 180 10.57 6.89 -13.15
N ASP A 181 10.55 5.99 -12.16
CA ASP A 181 11.21 6.14 -10.88
C ASP A 181 11.85 4.82 -10.48
N THR A 182 13.01 4.88 -9.85
CA THR A 182 13.74 3.71 -9.36
C THR A 182 13.40 3.44 -7.91
N PRO A 183 13.27 2.15 -7.51
CA PRO A 183 13.08 1.80 -6.11
C PRO A 183 14.22 2.37 -5.24
N LYS A 184 13.85 2.93 -4.10
CA LYS A 184 14.79 3.43 -3.09
C LYS A 184 14.80 2.47 -1.91
N TYR A 185 15.97 1.97 -1.59
CA TYR A 185 16.17 1.05 -0.47
C TYR A 185 16.82 1.82 0.68
N ALA A 186 15.98 2.47 1.51
CA ALA A 186 16.48 3.14 2.71
C ALA A 186 17.13 2.10 3.64
N ASP A 187 18.28 2.44 4.20
CA ASP A 187 19.03 1.63 5.16
C ASP A 187 19.59 0.29 4.64
N PHE A 188 19.52 0.04 3.32
CA PHE A 188 20.14 -1.10 2.67
C PHE A 188 21.24 -0.65 1.70
N TRP A 189 22.36 -1.35 1.71
CA TRP A 189 23.26 -1.32 0.56
C TRP A 189 22.66 -2.21 -0.51
N SER A 190 22.46 -1.70 -1.72
CA SER A 190 21.83 -2.42 -2.81
C SER A 190 22.71 -2.48 -4.05
N GLN A 191 22.67 -3.61 -4.74
CA GLN A 191 23.34 -3.83 -6.01
C GLN A 191 22.34 -4.41 -7.01
N ASN A 192 22.18 -3.76 -8.16
CA ASN A 192 21.37 -4.31 -9.24
C ASN A 192 22.10 -5.49 -9.88
N ILE A 193 21.37 -6.59 -10.05
CA ILE A 193 21.80 -7.73 -10.85
C ILE A 193 21.27 -7.50 -12.26
N ASP A 194 22.17 -7.20 -13.19
CA ASP A 194 21.81 -6.86 -14.57
C ASP A 194 21.18 -8.06 -15.29
N ASN A 195 19.98 -7.88 -15.83
CA ASN A 195 19.29 -8.88 -16.64
C ASN A 195 19.70 -8.81 -18.14
N GLN A 196 20.80 -8.13 -18.47
CA GLN A 196 21.39 -7.99 -19.82
C GLN A 196 20.41 -7.53 -20.91
N GLY A 197 19.39 -6.73 -20.55
CA GLY A 197 18.48 -6.09 -21.50
C GLY A 197 17.53 -7.01 -22.26
N ASN A 198 17.61 -8.32 -22.06
CA ASN A 198 16.72 -9.29 -22.67
C ASN A 198 15.57 -9.67 -21.75
N PHE A 199 14.39 -9.14 -22.04
CA PHE A 199 13.18 -9.55 -21.34
C PHE A 199 12.73 -10.91 -21.83
N LYS A 200 12.93 -11.90 -21.00
CA LYS A 200 12.36 -13.24 -21.20
C LYS A 200 10.96 -13.29 -20.62
N ILE A 201 10.00 -13.76 -21.40
CA ILE A 201 8.63 -13.99 -20.95
C ILE A 201 8.58 -15.38 -20.29
N TYR A 202 8.02 -15.41 -19.10
CA TYR A 202 7.78 -16.62 -18.34
C TYR A 202 6.27 -16.83 -18.16
N GLU A 203 5.87 -18.07 -17.99
CA GLU A 203 4.52 -18.43 -17.57
C GLU A 203 4.51 -18.67 -16.06
N GLY A 204 3.47 -18.26 -15.38
CA GLY A 204 3.33 -18.41 -13.93
C GLY A 204 1.95 -18.09 -13.43
N LYS A 205 1.74 -18.25 -12.13
CA LYS A 205 0.46 -17.95 -11.48
C LYS A 205 0.58 -16.68 -10.65
N TYR A 206 -0.43 -15.83 -10.77
CA TYR A 206 -0.65 -14.71 -9.89
C TYR A 206 -2.04 -14.86 -9.25
N ASN A 207 -2.10 -14.92 -7.91
CA ASN A 207 -3.33 -15.18 -7.13
C ASN A 207 -4.13 -16.42 -7.58
N GLY A 208 -3.44 -17.47 -8.09
CA GLY A 208 -4.06 -18.71 -8.53
C GLY A 208 -4.51 -18.74 -9.99
N GLU A 209 -4.45 -17.62 -10.69
CA GLU A 209 -4.77 -17.48 -12.12
C GLU A 209 -3.50 -17.51 -12.97
N ASP A 210 -3.62 -17.94 -14.21
CA ASP A 210 -2.49 -18.08 -15.13
C ASP A 210 -2.15 -16.74 -15.78
N TYR A 211 -0.89 -16.33 -15.63
CA TYR A 211 -0.32 -15.10 -16.16
C TYR A 211 0.99 -15.36 -16.89
N ARG A 212 1.34 -14.45 -17.80
CA ARG A 212 2.72 -14.29 -18.28
C ARG A 212 3.41 -13.24 -17.45
N TYR A 213 4.70 -13.39 -17.19
CA TYR A 213 5.45 -12.33 -16.50
C TYR A 213 6.84 -12.12 -17.10
N VAL A 214 7.36 -10.93 -16.89
CA VAL A 214 8.75 -10.57 -17.14
C VAL A 214 9.41 -10.10 -15.85
N ILE A 215 10.70 -10.39 -15.70
CA ILE A 215 11.51 -9.88 -14.61
C ILE A 215 12.07 -8.53 -15.08
N LEU A 216 11.66 -7.45 -14.42
CA LEU A 216 12.09 -6.10 -14.74
C LEU A 216 13.43 -5.76 -14.09
N ARG A 217 13.60 -6.15 -12.83
CA ARG A 217 14.77 -5.85 -12.02
C ARG A 217 15.01 -6.95 -11.00
N THR A 218 16.28 -7.21 -10.71
CA THR A 218 16.71 -8.01 -9.55
C THR A 218 17.75 -7.19 -8.79
N THR A 219 17.57 -7.05 -7.50
CA THR A 219 18.48 -6.31 -6.62
C THR A 219 18.81 -7.12 -5.40
#